data_bbe24b74b2056af91a4155f6e67298b2
#
_entry.id   bbe24b74b2056af91a4155f6e67298b2
#
_cell.length_a   1.000
_cell.length_b   1.000
_cell.length_c   1.000
_cell.angle_alpha   90.00
_cell.angle_beta   90.00
_cell.angle_gamma   90.00
#
_symmetry.space_group_name_H-M   'P 1'
#
loop_
_entity.id
_entity.type
_entity.pdbx_description
1 polymer ?
#
loop_
_entity_poly.entity_id
_entity_poly.type
_entity_poly.pdbx_seq_one_letter_code
_entity_poly.pdbx_strand_id
1 'polypeptide(L)'
;PSLLGKPLIIGGNKTDLRGVVSTATYEARAFGVRSAMPLAQAKRLCPHGICMLGNHALYREASRKVRDILEAVTPLVEAASIDEAYLDVSGSLSLFGGDEAIAMHIKKRIREELVLPCTIAIASNKLIAKVATEFAKPDGYTSVPNGTEAEFLRPLPIRKLPGAGPRTCESLERMGIRTIGDLACIPQENLMRTIGSSALSLQRAAKGISTSEVTPHGVSKSISRETTFETDLTDWERIERVGIHLAERAVHALREEGLHCKCVGLKIRYADFETKTFGQSLAEPTCIDGDVIRVLRTLFPK
;
A
#
# COMPACT_ATOMS: atom_id res chain seq x y z
N PRO A 1 14.97 1.11 -22.83
CA PRO A 1 16.37 1.57 -22.86
C PRO A 1 16.50 3.08 -23.06
N SER A 2 15.68 3.73 -23.91
CA SER A 2 15.74 5.18 -24.17
C SER A 2 15.36 6.08 -22.97
N LEU A 3 14.75 5.54 -21.92
CA LEU A 3 14.33 6.27 -20.73
C LEU A 3 15.17 5.96 -19.50
N LEU A 4 16.14 5.05 -19.61
CA LEU A 4 17.04 4.70 -18.51
C LEU A 4 17.88 5.92 -18.10
N GLY A 5 17.99 6.16 -16.78
CA GLY A 5 18.70 7.30 -16.20
C GLY A 5 17.99 8.65 -16.35
N LYS A 6 16.75 8.67 -16.86
CA LYS A 6 15.96 9.90 -16.96
C LYS A 6 14.95 10.02 -15.83
N PRO A 7 14.62 11.25 -15.38
CA PRO A 7 13.59 11.46 -14.37
C PRO A 7 12.20 11.17 -14.97
N LEU A 8 11.62 10.04 -14.57
CA LEU A 8 10.27 9.64 -14.97
C LEU A 8 9.28 9.85 -13.82
N ILE A 9 8.09 10.32 -14.17
CA ILE A 9 6.96 10.54 -13.26
C ILE A 9 5.77 9.79 -13.82
N ILE A 10 5.33 8.74 -13.14
CA ILE A 10 4.19 7.93 -13.54
C ILE A 10 2.96 8.39 -12.76
N GLY A 11 1.86 8.69 -13.45
CA GLY A 11 0.61 9.10 -12.77
C GLY A 11 -0.34 9.90 -13.65
N GLY A 12 0.10 10.38 -14.79
CA GLY A 12 -0.73 11.12 -15.74
C GLY A 12 0.08 11.78 -16.83
N ASN A 13 -0.62 12.38 -17.79
CA ASN A 13 -0.01 13.14 -18.89
C ASN A 13 0.45 14.53 -18.46
N LYS A 14 1.24 15.20 -19.30
CA LYS A 14 1.72 16.58 -19.05
C LYS A 14 0.58 17.59 -18.81
N THR A 15 -0.59 17.39 -19.40
CA THR A 15 -1.77 18.26 -19.30
C THR A 15 -2.69 17.93 -18.13
N ASP A 16 -2.49 16.79 -17.46
CA ASP A 16 -3.31 16.37 -16.33
C ASP A 16 -3.04 17.26 -15.10
N LEU A 17 -4.07 17.97 -14.65
CA LEU A 17 -3.99 18.89 -13.52
C LEU A 17 -4.42 18.26 -12.19
N ARG A 18 -5.22 17.19 -12.21
CA ARG A 18 -5.79 16.51 -11.02
C ARG A 18 -5.16 15.17 -10.74
N GLY A 19 -4.28 14.70 -11.61
CA GLY A 19 -3.56 13.45 -11.42
C GLY A 19 -2.65 13.48 -10.20
N VAL A 20 -2.35 12.29 -9.67
CA VAL A 20 -1.36 12.09 -8.61
C VAL A 20 -0.22 11.22 -9.12
N VAL A 21 0.96 11.42 -8.56
CA VAL A 21 2.13 10.58 -8.83
C VAL A 21 1.88 9.18 -8.27
N SER A 22 1.76 8.18 -9.13
CA SER A 22 1.72 6.78 -8.73
C SER A 22 3.10 6.33 -8.25
N THR A 23 4.13 6.59 -9.08
CA THR A 23 5.53 6.35 -8.73
C THR A 23 6.45 7.26 -9.53
N ALA A 24 7.72 7.33 -9.12
CA ALA A 24 8.75 8.10 -9.80
C ALA A 24 10.10 7.40 -9.70
N THR A 25 10.95 7.56 -10.73
CA THR A 25 12.32 7.05 -10.70
C THR A 25 13.16 7.76 -9.65
N TYR A 26 14.28 7.18 -9.27
CA TYR A 26 15.18 7.78 -8.28
C TYR A 26 15.75 9.12 -8.77
N GLU A 27 15.95 9.28 -10.06
CA GLU A 27 16.34 10.54 -10.68
C GLU A 27 15.29 11.63 -10.45
N ALA A 28 14.00 11.33 -10.59
CA ALA A 28 12.92 12.27 -10.28
C ALA A 28 12.77 12.49 -8.76
N ARG A 29 13.00 11.46 -7.95
CA ARG A 29 12.96 11.57 -6.46
C ARG A 29 14.07 12.47 -5.91
N ALA A 30 15.19 12.60 -6.61
CA ALA A 30 16.27 13.55 -6.24
C ALA A 30 15.79 15.02 -6.26
N PHE A 31 14.80 15.35 -7.10
CA PHE A 31 14.13 16.65 -7.12
C PHE A 31 13.01 16.81 -6.11
N GLY A 32 12.80 15.83 -5.22
CA GLY A 32 11.74 15.88 -4.21
C GLY A 32 10.40 15.28 -4.66
N VAL A 33 10.30 14.72 -5.88
CA VAL A 33 9.07 14.04 -6.32
C VAL A 33 8.83 12.79 -5.49
N ARG A 34 7.57 12.57 -5.05
CA ARG A 34 7.16 11.41 -4.24
C ARG A 34 5.82 10.86 -4.72
N SER A 35 5.56 9.58 -4.45
CA SER A 35 4.25 8.96 -4.67
C SER A 35 3.17 9.69 -3.86
N ALA A 36 1.94 9.68 -4.35
CA ALA A 36 0.78 10.40 -3.83
C ALA A 36 0.86 11.93 -3.89
N MET A 37 1.95 12.51 -4.40
CA MET A 37 2.08 13.95 -4.63
C MET A 37 1.16 14.38 -5.79
N PRO A 38 0.48 15.56 -5.72
CA PRO A 38 -0.22 16.12 -6.87
C PRO A 38 0.73 16.29 -8.07
N LEU A 39 0.29 15.88 -9.25
CA LEU A 39 1.11 15.89 -10.46
C LEU A 39 1.58 17.31 -10.81
N ALA A 40 0.72 18.31 -10.57
CA ALA A 40 1.06 19.72 -10.74
C ALA A 40 2.25 20.16 -9.84
N GLN A 41 2.33 19.65 -8.62
CA GLN A 41 3.45 19.90 -7.72
C GLN A 41 4.72 19.17 -8.19
N ALA A 42 4.59 17.90 -8.60
CA ALA A 42 5.72 17.13 -9.14
C ALA A 42 6.35 17.79 -10.35
N LYS A 43 5.54 18.34 -11.26
CA LYS A 43 6.00 19.10 -12.44
C LYS A 43 6.76 20.37 -12.07
N ARG A 44 6.35 21.06 -10.98
CA ARG A 44 7.09 22.24 -10.48
C ARG A 44 8.44 21.86 -9.91
N LEU A 45 8.52 20.73 -9.21
CA LEU A 45 9.77 20.24 -8.62
C LEU A 45 10.73 19.69 -9.67
N CYS A 46 10.22 19.05 -10.72
CA CYS A 46 11.00 18.45 -11.80
C CYS A 46 10.40 18.82 -13.18
N PRO A 47 10.61 20.09 -13.67
CA PRO A 47 10.00 20.57 -14.91
C PRO A 47 10.43 19.80 -16.16
N HIS A 48 11.63 19.25 -16.14
CA HIS A 48 12.22 18.43 -17.23
C HIS A 48 11.83 16.95 -17.11
N GLY A 49 11.11 16.56 -16.05
CA GLY A 49 10.65 15.20 -15.84
C GLY A 49 9.70 14.74 -16.95
N ILE A 50 9.85 13.49 -17.36
CA ILE A 50 8.99 12.85 -18.35
C ILE A 50 7.78 12.27 -17.63
N CYS A 51 6.60 12.86 -17.88
CA CYS A 51 5.33 12.36 -17.34
C CYS A 51 4.74 11.29 -18.25
N MET A 52 4.30 10.18 -17.67
CA MET A 52 3.73 9.05 -18.38
C MET A 52 2.52 8.48 -17.65
N LEU A 53 1.58 7.95 -18.40
CA LEU A 53 0.49 7.12 -17.85
C LEU A 53 1.05 5.78 -17.36
N GLY A 54 0.50 5.29 -16.25
CA GLY A 54 0.80 3.95 -15.76
C GLY A 54 0.12 2.88 -16.63
N ASN A 55 0.81 1.75 -16.86
CA ASN A 55 0.24 0.59 -17.53
C ASN A 55 -0.05 -0.53 -16.51
N HIS A 56 -1.24 -0.48 -15.90
CA HIS A 56 -1.62 -1.43 -14.87
C HIS A 56 -1.72 -2.89 -15.36
N ALA A 57 -1.99 -3.11 -16.64
CA ALA A 57 -2.02 -4.47 -17.21
C ALA A 57 -0.62 -5.08 -17.20
N LEU A 58 0.38 -4.32 -17.68
CA LEU A 58 1.79 -4.73 -17.65
C LEU A 58 2.29 -4.94 -16.21
N TYR A 59 1.90 -4.07 -15.29
CA TYR A 59 2.33 -4.20 -13.89
C TYR A 59 1.75 -5.44 -13.22
N ARG A 60 0.48 -5.80 -13.50
CA ARG A 60 -0.12 -7.04 -13.00
C ARG A 60 0.54 -8.27 -13.59
N GLU A 61 0.89 -8.25 -14.87
CA GLU A 61 1.62 -9.34 -15.52
C GLU A 61 2.99 -9.55 -14.85
N ALA A 62 3.76 -8.47 -14.67
CA ALA A 62 5.04 -8.53 -14.00
C ALA A 62 4.91 -9.04 -12.55
N SER A 63 3.92 -8.52 -11.81
CA SER A 63 3.63 -8.96 -10.43
C SER A 63 3.31 -10.45 -10.36
N ARG A 64 2.52 -10.98 -11.30
CA ARG A 64 2.22 -12.42 -11.37
C ARG A 64 3.49 -13.24 -11.58
N LYS A 65 4.35 -12.85 -12.53
CA LYS A 65 5.64 -13.53 -12.78
C LYS A 65 6.56 -13.47 -11.56
N VAL A 66 6.60 -12.34 -10.85
CA VAL A 66 7.33 -12.26 -9.58
C VAL A 66 6.76 -13.25 -8.58
N ARG A 67 5.45 -13.33 -8.44
CA ARG A 67 4.79 -14.27 -7.52
C ARG A 67 5.15 -15.72 -7.87
N ASP A 68 5.12 -16.09 -9.14
CA ASP A 68 5.49 -17.43 -9.60
C ASP A 68 6.93 -17.79 -9.14
N ILE A 69 7.85 -16.82 -9.19
CA ILE A 69 9.24 -17.00 -8.68
C ILE A 69 9.25 -17.21 -7.17
N LEU A 70 8.45 -16.44 -6.41
CA LEU A 70 8.40 -16.53 -4.96
C LEU A 70 7.77 -17.84 -4.48
N GLU A 71 6.67 -18.27 -5.13
CA GLU A 71 5.97 -19.51 -4.83
C GLU A 71 6.80 -20.76 -5.14
N ALA A 72 7.77 -20.66 -6.05
CA ALA A 72 8.76 -21.71 -6.28
C ALA A 72 9.74 -21.92 -5.11
N VAL A 73 9.84 -20.94 -4.19
CA VAL A 73 10.70 -21.04 -3.00
C VAL A 73 9.93 -21.54 -1.78
N THR A 74 8.70 -21.06 -1.59
CA THR A 74 7.82 -21.44 -0.48
C THR A 74 6.35 -21.26 -0.86
N PRO A 75 5.44 -22.13 -0.42
CA PRO A 75 4.00 -21.91 -0.61
C PRO A 75 3.43 -20.80 0.28
N LEU A 76 4.18 -20.35 1.30
CA LEU A 76 3.77 -19.33 2.24
C LEU A 76 4.18 -17.95 1.72
N VAL A 77 3.48 -17.47 0.70
CA VAL A 77 3.67 -16.15 0.08
C VAL A 77 2.44 -15.29 0.28
N GLU A 78 2.57 -14.18 0.97
CA GLU A 78 1.53 -13.15 1.16
C GLU A 78 1.83 -11.94 0.27
N ALA A 79 1.01 -11.71 -0.75
CA ALA A 79 1.08 -10.50 -1.55
C ALA A 79 0.47 -9.32 -0.76
N ALA A 80 1.31 -8.40 -0.29
CA ALA A 80 0.86 -7.20 0.41
C ALA A 80 0.39 -6.11 -0.56
N SER A 81 0.97 -6.06 -1.77
CA SER A 81 0.57 -5.18 -2.88
C SER A 81 0.97 -5.78 -4.22
N ILE A 82 0.87 -5.01 -5.29
CA ILE A 82 1.32 -5.41 -6.63
C ILE A 82 2.85 -5.56 -6.73
N ASP A 83 3.60 -4.93 -5.83
CA ASP A 83 5.07 -4.85 -5.85
C ASP A 83 5.73 -5.27 -4.53
N GLU A 84 4.95 -5.69 -3.54
CA GLU A 84 5.45 -6.13 -2.24
C GLU A 84 4.84 -7.49 -1.84
N ALA A 85 5.69 -8.37 -1.30
CA ALA A 85 5.26 -9.64 -0.75
C ALA A 85 6.06 -10.00 0.51
N TYR A 86 5.44 -10.76 1.40
CA TYR A 86 6.10 -11.44 2.51
C TYR A 86 6.15 -12.94 2.25
N LEU A 87 7.25 -13.55 2.64
CA LEU A 87 7.47 -14.98 2.54
C LEU A 87 7.81 -15.54 3.92
N ASP A 88 7.23 -16.66 4.28
CA ASP A 88 7.79 -17.50 5.33
C ASP A 88 8.66 -18.59 4.67
N VAL A 89 9.97 -18.46 4.90
CA VAL A 89 10.97 -19.36 4.30
C VAL A 89 11.52 -20.37 5.29
N SER A 90 10.95 -20.44 6.51
CA SER A 90 11.43 -21.33 7.57
C SER A 90 11.52 -22.78 7.12
N GLY A 91 10.54 -23.24 6.35
CA GLY A 91 10.52 -24.61 5.80
C GLY A 91 11.45 -24.87 4.63
N SER A 92 12.03 -23.83 4.02
CA SER A 92 12.84 -23.91 2.80
C SER A 92 14.36 -23.73 3.06
N LEU A 93 14.74 -23.37 4.27
CA LEU A 93 16.13 -23.02 4.61
C LEU A 93 17.13 -24.12 4.24
N SER A 94 16.82 -25.38 4.56
CA SER A 94 17.70 -26.52 4.30
C SER A 94 17.85 -26.83 2.80
N LEU A 95 16.82 -26.54 2.00
CA LEU A 95 16.82 -26.79 0.55
C LEU A 95 17.74 -25.82 -0.20
N PHE A 96 17.85 -24.59 0.30
CA PHE A 96 18.58 -23.52 -0.37
C PHE A 96 19.96 -23.23 0.29
N GLY A 97 20.23 -23.79 1.47
CA GLY A 97 21.49 -23.53 2.19
C GLY A 97 21.44 -22.28 3.07
N GLY A 98 20.24 -21.83 3.47
CA GLY A 98 20.04 -20.72 4.38
C GLY A 98 19.22 -19.56 3.80
N ASP A 99 18.94 -18.60 4.65
CA ASP A 99 18.08 -17.45 4.34
C ASP A 99 18.72 -16.48 3.33
N GLU A 100 20.01 -16.20 3.46
CA GLU A 100 20.75 -15.36 2.50
C GLU A 100 20.78 -16.01 1.11
N ALA A 101 21.01 -17.31 1.04
CA ALA A 101 21.01 -18.05 -0.23
C ALA A 101 19.64 -17.97 -0.92
N ILE A 102 18.53 -18.06 -0.17
CA ILE A 102 17.18 -17.83 -0.67
C ILE A 102 17.04 -16.43 -1.24
N ALA A 103 17.45 -15.39 -0.49
CA ALA A 103 17.36 -14.01 -0.94
C ALA A 103 18.13 -13.78 -2.24
N MET A 104 19.37 -14.29 -2.33
CA MET A 104 20.20 -14.16 -3.54
C MET A 104 19.60 -14.94 -4.71
N HIS A 105 19.02 -16.14 -4.48
CA HIS A 105 18.33 -16.90 -5.49
C HIS A 105 17.14 -16.12 -6.07
N ILE A 106 16.29 -15.58 -5.23
CA ILE A 106 15.12 -14.77 -5.66
C ILE A 106 15.59 -13.54 -6.45
N LYS A 107 16.56 -12.78 -5.93
CA LYS A 107 17.10 -11.58 -6.61
C LYS A 107 17.65 -11.93 -8.00
N LYS A 108 18.40 -13.01 -8.08
CA LYS A 108 18.99 -13.50 -9.35
C LYS A 108 17.87 -13.81 -10.36
N ARG A 109 16.88 -14.60 -9.98
CA ARG A 109 15.78 -14.97 -10.86
C ARG A 109 14.97 -13.78 -11.34
N ILE A 110 14.58 -12.87 -10.45
CA ILE A 110 13.85 -11.64 -10.81
C ILE A 110 14.67 -10.80 -11.80
N ARG A 111 15.96 -10.68 -11.57
CA ARG A 111 16.87 -9.94 -12.46
C ARG A 111 17.00 -10.58 -13.83
N GLU A 112 17.22 -11.89 -13.89
CA GLU A 112 17.46 -12.63 -15.14
C GLU A 112 16.20 -12.80 -15.97
N GLU A 113 15.06 -13.13 -15.32
CA GLU A 113 13.82 -13.45 -16.00
C GLU A 113 12.97 -12.20 -16.33
N LEU A 114 13.04 -11.14 -15.49
CA LEU A 114 12.15 -9.98 -15.60
C LEU A 114 12.90 -8.66 -15.82
N VAL A 115 14.22 -8.65 -15.66
CA VAL A 115 15.06 -7.44 -15.75
C VAL A 115 14.62 -6.37 -14.73
N LEU A 116 14.10 -6.80 -13.58
CA LEU A 116 13.65 -5.92 -12.51
C LEU A 116 14.65 -5.90 -11.35
N PRO A 117 14.89 -4.75 -10.71
CA PRO A 117 15.57 -4.69 -9.42
C PRO A 117 14.59 -5.14 -8.33
N CYS A 118 15.08 -5.82 -7.30
CA CYS A 118 14.30 -6.07 -6.10
C CYS A 118 15.14 -5.94 -4.84
N THR A 119 14.51 -5.42 -3.77
CA THR A 119 15.13 -5.29 -2.46
C THR A 119 14.53 -6.34 -1.53
N ILE A 120 15.38 -7.09 -0.84
CA ILE A 120 14.96 -8.14 0.08
C ILE A 120 15.49 -7.82 1.48
N ALA A 121 14.63 -7.98 2.49
CA ALA A 121 15.02 -7.95 3.89
C ALA A 121 14.59 -9.25 4.57
N ILE A 122 15.47 -9.83 5.37
CA ILE A 122 15.19 -11.00 6.20
C ILE A 122 15.12 -10.56 7.67
N ALA A 123 14.10 -11.04 8.36
CA ALA A 123 13.89 -10.75 9.78
C ALA A 123 12.98 -11.80 10.41
N SER A 124 12.88 -11.77 11.73
CA SER A 124 12.02 -12.68 12.52
C SER A 124 10.52 -12.50 12.30
N ASN A 125 10.08 -11.34 11.77
CA ASN A 125 8.67 -11.04 11.52
C ASN A 125 8.49 -9.98 10.43
N LYS A 126 7.25 -9.88 9.91
CA LYS A 126 6.88 -8.97 8.81
C LYS A 126 7.13 -7.49 9.12
N LEU A 127 6.93 -7.07 10.38
CA LEU A 127 7.15 -5.69 10.79
C LEU A 127 8.61 -5.28 10.62
N ILE A 128 9.52 -6.09 11.14
CA ILE A 128 10.97 -5.81 11.06
C ILE A 128 11.46 -5.89 9.62
N ALA A 129 11.03 -6.92 8.87
CA ALA A 129 11.37 -7.05 7.45
C ALA A 129 10.94 -5.80 6.66
N LYS A 130 9.71 -5.28 6.89
CA LYS A 130 9.22 -4.07 6.23
C LYS A 130 10.06 -2.85 6.53
N VAL A 131 10.44 -2.64 7.80
CA VAL A 131 11.28 -1.51 8.19
C VAL A 131 12.68 -1.66 7.59
N ALA A 132 13.27 -2.86 7.70
CA ALA A 132 14.62 -3.13 7.23
C ALA A 132 14.77 -2.94 5.71
N THR A 133 13.75 -3.31 4.93
CA THR A 133 13.73 -3.12 3.46
C THR A 133 14.04 -1.67 3.06
N GLU A 134 13.59 -0.66 3.85
CA GLU A 134 13.82 0.76 3.52
C GLU A 134 15.31 1.16 3.56
N PHE A 135 16.13 0.44 4.32
CA PHE A 135 17.58 0.71 4.43
C PHE A 135 18.40 0.01 3.35
N ALA A 136 17.81 -1.01 2.72
CA ALA A 136 18.47 -1.75 1.64
C ALA A 136 18.09 -1.23 0.24
N LYS A 137 17.13 -0.32 0.11
CA LYS A 137 16.73 0.27 -1.19
C LYS A 137 17.81 1.22 -1.74
N PRO A 138 18.01 1.27 -3.07
CA PRO A 138 17.44 0.39 -4.09
C PRO A 138 18.21 -0.92 -4.24
N ASP A 139 17.53 -1.96 -4.73
CA ASP A 139 18.10 -3.24 -5.20
C ASP A 139 19.07 -3.92 -4.22
N GLY A 140 18.89 -3.69 -2.93
CA GLY A 140 19.79 -4.19 -1.89
C GLY A 140 19.30 -5.48 -1.23
N TYR A 141 20.08 -5.88 -0.22
CA TYR A 141 19.77 -6.98 0.69
C TYR A 141 20.14 -6.55 2.11
N THR A 142 19.36 -6.97 3.09
CA THR A 142 19.68 -6.79 4.51
C THR A 142 19.07 -7.90 5.34
N SER A 143 19.67 -8.18 6.51
CA SER A 143 19.14 -9.11 7.49
C SER A 143 19.19 -8.47 8.88
N VAL A 144 18.13 -8.68 9.64
CA VAL A 144 18.06 -8.30 11.07
C VAL A 144 18.03 -9.59 11.87
N PRO A 145 19.12 -9.90 12.61
CA PRO A 145 19.21 -11.13 13.40
C PRO A 145 18.09 -11.26 14.42
N ASN A 146 17.61 -12.48 14.63
CA ASN A 146 16.61 -12.77 15.63
C ASN A 146 17.11 -12.37 17.03
N GLY A 147 16.26 -11.70 17.81
CA GLY A 147 16.59 -11.18 19.14
C GLY A 147 17.16 -9.76 19.16
N THR A 148 17.47 -9.16 17.99
CA THR A 148 17.99 -7.79 17.89
C THR A 148 16.96 -6.77 17.41
N GLU A 149 15.69 -7.16 17.29
CA GLU A 149 14.61 -6.35 16.70
C GLU A 149 14.42 -5.01 17.40
N ALA A 150 14.39 -5.03 18.73
CA ALA A 150 14.21 -3.83 19.54
C ALA A 150 15.42 -2.88 19.44
N GLU A 151 16.62 -3.45 19.39
CA GLU A 151 17.87 -2.67 19.21
C GLU A 151 17.92 -2.03 17.82
N PHE A 152 17.57 -2.78 16.78
CA PHE A 152 17.46 -2.28 15.41
C PHE A 152 16.47 -1.11 15.29
N LEU A 153 15.29 -1.22 15.91
CA LEU A 153 14.25 -0.20 15.84
C LEU A 153 14.56 1.04 16.68
N ARG A 154 15.22 0.88 17.81
CA ARG A 154 15.40 1.89 18.86
C ARG A 154 15.84 3.27 18.36
N PRO A 155 16.89 3.40 17.50
CA PRO A 155 17.38 4.71 17.04
C PRO A 155 16.54 5.31 15.92
N LEU A 156 15.59 4.56 15.34
CA LEU A 156 14.86 4.99 14.16
C LEU A 156 13.80 6.04 14.49
N PRO A 157 13.61 7.05 13.60
CA PRO A 157 12.53 8.00 13.75
C PRO A 157 11.16 7.31 13.81
N ILE A 158 10.27 7.84 14.65
CA ILE A 158 8.90 7.29 14.84
C ILE A 158 8.12 7.14 13.53
N ARG A 159 8.38 8.02 12.55
CA ARG A 159 7.76 8.00 11.21
C ARG A 159 8.13 6.75 10.37
N LYS A 160 9.11 5.97 10.80
CA LYS A 160 9.52 4.71 10.17
C LYS A 160 8.74 3.51 10.69
N LEU A 161 7.99 3.67 11.78
CA LEU A 161 7.20 2.58 12.36
C LEU A 161 5.90 2.39 11.56
N PRO A 162 5.68 1.22 10.93
CA PRO A 162 4.41 0.90 10.29
C PRO A 162 3.24 1.05 11.27
N GLY A 163 2.16 1.69 10.81
CA GLY A 163 1.00 2.02 11.65
C GLY A 163 1.07 3.40 12.33
N ALA A 164 2.23 4.04 12.41
CA ALA A 164 2.38 5.41 12.85
C ALA A 164 2.18 6.39 11.67
N GLY A 165 0.92 6.69 11.33
CA GLY A 165 0.60 7.65 10.28
C GLY A 165 0.96 9.09 10.66
N PRO A 166 0.91 10.06 9.70
CA PRO A 166 1.34 11.45 9.95
C PRO A 166 0.69 12.09 11.18
N ARG A 167 -0.63 11.95 11.34
CA ARG A 167 -1.36 12.51 12.50
C ARG A 167 -0.92 11.88 13.83
N THR A 168 -0.68 10.56 13.83
CA THR A 168 -0.19 9.85 15.01
C THR A 168 1.22 10.31 15.35
N CYS A 169 2.10 10.44 14.36
CA CYS A 169 3.46 10.96 14.56
C CYS A 169 3.44 12.38 15.12
N GLU A 170 2.62 13.28 14.59
CA GLU A 170 2.49 14.65 15.11
C GLU A 170 2.02 14.67 16.58
N SER A 171 1.10 13.78 16.95
CA SER A 171 0.63 13.68 18.33
C SER A 171 1.71 13.15 19.26
N LEU A 172 2.48 12.16 18.83
CA LEU A 172 3.60 11.59 19.58
C LEU A 172 4.76 12.58 19.69
N GLU A 173 5.09 13.30 18.61
CA GLU A 173 6.14 14.32 18.60
C GLU A 173 5.84 15.47 19.56
N ARG A 174 4.56 15.89 19.73
CA ARG A 174 4.14 16.86 20.76
C ARG A 174 4.37 16.37 22.19
N MET A 175 4.39 15.06 22.41
CA MET A 175 4.76 14.45 23.69
C MET A 175 6.28 14.32 23.88
N GLY A 176 7.10 14.74 22.91
CA GLY A 176 8.54 14.58 22.93
C GLY A 176 9.04 13.23 22.40
N ILE A 177 8.14 12.37 21.91
CA ILE A 177 8.47 11.04 21.34
C ILE A 177 8.92 11.22 19.89
N ARG A 178 10.20 11.06 19.62
CA ARG A 178 10.79 11.26 18.30
C ARG A 178 11.29 9.98 17.67
N THR A 179 11.72 9.02 18.49
CA THR A 179 12.25 7.74 18.05
C THR A 179 11.29 6.59 18.40
N ILE A 180 11.48 5.46 17.74
CA ILE A 180 10.75 4.24 18.06
C ILE A 180 11.12 3.77 19.47
N GLY A 181 12.38 3.96 19.91
CA GLY A 181 12.83 3.67 21.26
C GLY A 181 12.12 4.50 22.32
N ASP A 182 11.87 5.80 22.07
CA ASP A 182 11.10 6.64 22.99
C ASP A 182 9.69 6.06 23.18
N LEU A 183 9.02 5.68 22.08
CA LEU A 183 7.69 5.09 22.13
C LEU A 183 7.65 3.76 22.92
N ALA A 184 8.68 2.95 22.79
CA ALA A 184 8.76 1.67 23.52
C ALA A 184 8.80 1.84 25.04
N CYS A 185 9.32 2.97 25.54
CA CYS A 185 9.56 3.24 26.97
C CYS A 185 8.41 4.02 27.66
N ILE A 186 7.51 4.64 26.91
CA ILE A 186 6.43 5.47 27.50
C ILE A 186 5.41 4.58 28.22
N PRO A 187 4.88 4.99 29.40
CA PRO A 187 3.77 4.30 30.05
C PRO A 187 2.54 4.21 29.13
N GLN A 188 1.95 3.02 29.05
CA GLN A 188 0.85 2.72 28.14
C GLN A 188 -0.35 3.65 28.36
N GLU A 189 -0.66 4.01 29.59
CA GLU A 189 -1.77 4.91 29.94
C GLU A 189 -1.64 6.28 29.26
N ASN A 190 -0.43 6.84 29.20
CA ASN A 190 -0.16 8.11 28.55
C ASN A 190 -0.38 8.02 27.03
N LEU A 191 0.04 6.91 26.43
CA LEU A 191 -0.19 6.65 25.00
C LEU A 191 -1.68 6.49 24.70
N MET A 192 -2.42 5.75 25.52
CA MET A 192 -3.86 5.54 25.32
C MET A 192 -4.65 6.85 25.38
N ARG A 193 -4.28 7.79 26.25
CA ARG A 193 -4.90 9.11 26.32
C ARG A 193 -4.67 9.93 25.04
N THR A 194 -3.53 9.73 24.38
CA THR A 194 -3.12 10.56 23.22
C THR A 194 -3.54 9.97 21.89
N ILE A 195 -3.33 8.68 21.68
CA ILE A 195 -3.56 8.00 20.40
C ILE A 195 -4.63 6.90 20.47
N GLY A 196 -5.32 6.78 21.60
CA GLY A 196 -6.46 5.88 21.77
C GLY A 196 -6.09 4.39 21.67
N SER A 197 -6.99 3.58 21.12
CA SER A 197 -6.87 2.12 21.06
C SER A 197 -5.65 1.60 20.29
N SER A 198 -5.06 2.40 19.41
CA SER A 198 -3.84 2.02 18.66
C SER A 198 -2.56 2.04 19.52
N ALA A 199 -2.61 2.59 20.74
CA ALA A 199 -1.46 2.73 21.62
C ALA A 199 -0.76 1.38 21.91
N LEU A 200 -1.53 0.36 22.27
CA LEU A 200 -0.98 -0.96 22.60
C LEU A 200 -0.29 -1.62 21.42
N SER A 201 -0.93 -1.61 20.25
CA SER A 201 -0.37 -2.21 19.04
C SER A 201 0.90 -1.50 18.59
N LEU A 202 0.93 -0.17 18.62
CA LEU A 202 2.10 0.62 18.26
C LEU A 202 3.25 0.45 19.26
N GLN A 203 2.96 0.34 20.57
CA GLN A 203 3.99 0.12 21.56
C GLN A 203 4.61 -1.29 21.45
N ARG A 204 3.80 -2.31 21.17
CA ARG A 204 4.30 -3.66 20.87
C ARG A 204 5.18 -3.66 19.62
N ALA A 205 4.71 -2.99 18.55
CA ALA A 205 5.48 -2.82 17.33
C ALA A 205 6.82 -2.10 17.59
N ALA A 206 6.85 -1.07 18.45
CA ALA A 206 8.07 -0.35 18.84
C ALA A 206 9.07 -1.23 19.60
N LYS A 207 8.62 -2.28 20.27
CA LYS A 207 9.44 -3.31 20.90
C LYS A 207 9.85 -4.44 19.95
N GLY A 208 9.55 -4.33 18.66
CA GLY A 208 9.83 -5.36 17.67
C GLY A 208 8.88 -6.55 17.68
N ILE A 209 7.80 -6.49 18.48
CA ILE A 209 6.86 -7.61 18.67
C ILE A 209 5.74 -7.52 17.64
N SER A 210 5.66 -8.53 16.78
CA SER A 210 4.56 -8.74 15.84
C SER A 210 4.15 -10.20 15.84
N THR A 211 2.84 -10.45 15.92
CA THR A 211 2.23 -11.78 15.84
C THR A 211 1.55 -12.02 14.49
N SER A 212 1.80 -11.13 13.51
CA SER A 212 1.20 -11.25 12.18
C SER A 212 1.94 -12.32 11.39
N GLU A 213 1.29 -13.45 11.15
CA GLU A 213 1.78 -14.53 10.31
C GLU A 213 1.69 -14.16 8.83
N VAL A 214 2.46 -14.87 8.00
CA VAL A 214 2.35 -14.80 6.55
C VAL A 214 1.11 -15.59 6.12
N THR A 215 0.15 -14.89 5.52
CA THR A 215 -1.15 -15.47 5.12
C THR A 215 -1.28 -15.44 3.60
N PRO A 216 -1.10 -16.59 2.89
CA PRO A 216 -1.04 -16.63 1.43
C PRO A 216 -2.30 -16.13 0.72
N HIS A 217 -3.47 -16.32 1.30
CA HIS A 217 -4.75 -15.96 0.68
C HIS A 217 -5.65 -15.25 1.69
N GLY A 218 -5.68 -13.94 1.59
CA GLY A 218 -6.69 -13.13 2.29
C GLY A 218 -7.94 -12.98 1.41
N VAL A 219 -9.13 -13.26 1.96
CA VAL A 219 -10.38 -12.90 1.28
C VAL A 219 -10.53 -11.38 1.30
N SER A 220 -10.85 -10.78 0.16
CA SER A 220 -11.11 -9.35 0.04
C SER A 220 -12.23 -8.92 0.99
N LYS A 221 -11.96 -8.01 1.92
CA LYS A 221 -12.96 -7.49 2.87
C LYS A 221 -13.91 -6.50 2.22
N SER A 222 -13.49 -5.84 1.15
CA SER A 222 -14.28 -4.87 0.40
C SER A 222 -13.76 -4.76 -1.03
N ILE A 223 -14.68 -4.51 -1.96
CA ILE A 223 -14.35 -4.19 -3.36
C ILE A 223 -14.91 -2.81 -3.65
N SER A 224 -14.09 -1.90 -4.18
CA SER A 224 -14.51 -0.54 -4.52
C SER A 224 -14.05 -0.13 -5.90
N ARG A 225 -14.76 0.82 -6.49
CA ARG A 225 -14.37 1.53 -7.70
C ARG A 225 -14.54 3.01 -7.48
N GLU A 226 -13.55 3.78 -7.84
CA GLU A 226 -13.52 5.22 -7.66
C GLU A 226 -13.09 5.91 -8.95
N THR A 227 -13.56 7.14 -9.16
CA THR A 227 -13.08 8.03 -10.22
C THR A 227 -12.99 9.46 -9.71
N THR A 228 -12.12 10.24 -10.32
CA THR A 228 -12.04 11.69 -10.12
C THR A 228 -12.36 12.37 -11.43
N PHE A 229 -13.29 13.30 -11.41
CA PHE A 229 -13.65 14.07 -12.61
C PHE A 229 -12.55 15.11 -12.93
N GLU A 230 -12.32 15.38 -14.21
CA GLU A 230 -11.36 16.40 -14.65
C GLU A 230 -11.77 17.79 -14.19
N THR A 231 -13.08 18.06 -14.15
CA THR A 231 -13.69 19.26 -13.59
C THR A 231 -14.78 18.88 -12.60
N ASP A 232 -15.04 19.74 -11.62
CA ASP A 232 -16.11 19.49 -10.65
C ASP A 232 -17.47 19.46 -11.35
N LEU A 233 -18.30 18.51 -10.98
CA LEU A 233 -19.64 18.35 -11.52
C LEU A 233 -20.66 18.87 -10.52
N THR A 234 -21.65 19.59 -11.03
CA THR A 234 -22.84 20.05 -10.30
C THR A 234 -24.12 19.30 -10.72
N ASP A 235 -24.05 18.61 -11.86
CA ASP A 235 -25.16 17.81 -12.41
C ASP A 235 -25.25 16.46 -11.67
N TRP A 236 -26.23 16.35 -10.78
CA TRP A 236 -26.47 15.15 -9.96
C TRP A 236 -26.87 13.93 -10.80
N GLU A 237 -27.60 14.11 -11.89
CA GLU A 237 -27.99 12.99 -12.76
C GLU A 237 -26.73 12.38 -13.44
N ARG A 238 -25.80 13.22 -13.82
CA ARG A 238 -24.52 12.76 -14.37
C ARG A 238 -23.68 12.06 -13.32
N ILE A 239 -23.62 12.58 -12.10
CA ILE A 239 -22.89 11.98 -10.96
C ILE A 239 -23.50 10.60 -10.64
N GLU A 240 -24.85 10.49 -10.58
CA GLU A 240 -25.52 9.23 -10.31
C GLU A 240 -25.24 8.19 -11.41
N ARG A 241 -25.33 8.57 -12.69
CA ARG A 241 -24.98 7.67 -13.81
C ARG A 241 -23.56 7.11 -13.70
N VAL A 242 -22.59 7.96 -13.36
CA VAL A 242 -21.21 7.50 -13.15
C VAL A 242 -21.13 6.59 -11.91
N GLY A 243 -21.81 6.92 -10.83
CA GLY A 243 -21.88 6.08 -9.63
C GLY A 243 -22.45 4.68 -9.93
N ILE A 244 -23.52 4.60 -10.74
CA ILE A 244 -24.10 3.33 -11.19
C ILE A 244 -23.08 2.53 -12.00
N HIS A 245 -22.41 3.14 -12.96
CA HIS A 245 -21.37 2.46 -13.75
C HIS A 245 -20.21 1.93 -12.89
N LEU A 246 -19.80 2.69 -11.87
CA LEU A 246 -18.78 2.23 -10.92
C LEU A 246 -19.29 1.05 -10.08
N ALA A 247 -20.56 1.07 -9.68
CA ALA A 247 -21.18 -0.04 -8.94
C ALA A 247 -21.23 -1.32 -9.77
N GLU A 248 -21.67 -1.24 -11.05
CA GLU A 248 -21.66 -2.38 -11.97
C GLU A 248 -20.26 -3.01 -12.10
N ARG A 249 -19.22 -2.19 -12.22
CA ARG A 249 -17.84 -2.67 -12.26
C ARG A 249 -17.37 -3.29 -10.92
N ALA A 250 -17.87 -2.79 -9.81
CA ALA A 250 -17.57 -3.37 -8.50
C ALA A 250 -18.28 -4.72 -8.30
N VAL A 251 -19.56 -4.80 -8.71
CA VAL A 251 -20.35 -6.04 -8.65
C VAL A 251 -19.81 -7.09 -9.63
N HIS A 252 -19.33 -6.69 -10.80
CA HIS A 252 -18.65 -7.60 -11.72
C HIS A 252 -17.43 -8.24 -11.04
N ALA A 253 -16.59 -7.44 -10.37
CA ALA A 253 -15.44 -7.97 -9.64
C ALA A 253 -15.82 -8.87 -8.46
N LEU A 254 -16.96 -8.60 -7.77
CA LEU A 254 -17.49 -9.53 -6.77
C LEU A 254 -17.80 -10.91 -7.37
N ARG A 255 -18.43 -10.94 -8.54
CA ARG A 255 -18.74 -12.21 -9.23
C ARG A 255 -17.49 -12.94 -9.69
N GLU A 256 -16.47 -12.23 -10.19
CA GLU A 256 -15.18 -12.82 -10.59
C GLU A 256 -14.48 -13.49 -9.41
N GLU A 257 -14.58 -12.91 -8.19
CA GLU A 257 -14.01 -13.46 -6.96
C GLU A 257 -14.94 -14.46 -6.25
N GLY A 258 -16.14 -14.74 -6.79
CA GLY A 258 -17.13 -15.62 -6.16
C GLY A 258 -17.70 -15.07 -4.85
N LEU A 259 -17.67 -13.74 -4.67
CA LEU A 259 -18.07 -13.07 -3.44
C LEU A 259 -19.46 -12.42 -3.54
N HIS A 260 -20.06 -12.17 -2.37
CA HIS A 260 -21.31 -11.44 -2.20
C HIS A 260 -21.11 -10.27 -1.23
N CYS A 261 -21.67 -9.11 -1.53
CA CYS A 261 -21.62 -7.97 -0.62
C CYS A 261 -22.81 -7.98 0.34
N LYS A 262 -22.57 -7.59 1.59
CA LYS A 262 -23.60 -7.38 2.63
C LYS A 262 -23.80 -5.91 2.96
N CYS A 263 -22.98 -5.02 2.38
CA CYS A 263 -23.08 -3.59 2.57
C CYS A 263 -22.74 -2.86 1.27
N VAL A 264 -23.52 -1.85 0.93
CA VAL A 264 -23.27 -0.93 -0.17
C VAL A 264 -22.84 0.39 0.41
N GLY A 265 -21.73 0.95 -0.09
CA GLY A 265 -21.19 2.24 0.34
C GLY A 265 -21.02 3.22 -0.83
N LEU A 266 -21.35 4.47 -0.58
CA LEU A 266 -21.11 5.60 -1.49
C LEU A 266 -20.20 6.60 -0.80
N LYS A 267 -19.09 6.95 -1.45
CA LYS A 267 -18.18 8.01 -1.01
C LYS A 267 -18.19 9.14 -2.05
N ILE A 268 -18.50 10.34 -1.60
CA ILE A 268 -18.49 11.57 -2.42
C ILE A 268 -17.48 12.54 -1.82
N ARG A 269 -16.61 13.08 -2.67
CA ARG A 269 -15.69 14.15 -2.29
C ARG A 269 -16.04 15.41 -3.06
N TYR A 270 -16.25 16.50 -2.33
CA TYR A 270 -16.59 17.81 -2.87
C TYR A 270 -15.33 18.62 -3.25
N ALA A 271 -15.54 19.79 -3.88
CA ALA A 271 -14.47 20.68 -4.36
C ALA A 271 -13.54 21.18 -3.24
N ASP A 272 -14.05 21.36 -2.04
CA ASP A 272 -13.31 21.75 -0.83
C ASP A 272 -12.58 20.57 -0.15
N PHE A 273 -12.58 19.39 -0.78
CA PHE A 273 -12.06 18.13 -0.25
C PHE A 273 -12.84 17.55 0.95
N GLU A 274 -13.99 18.14 1.34
CA GLU A 274 -14.89 17.47 2.25
C GLU A 274 -15.32 16.12 1.64
N THR A 275 -15.23 15.06 2.44
CA THR A 275 -15.60 13.71 2.00
C THR A 275 -16.74 13.20 2.85
N LYS A 276 -17.86 12.87 2.22
CA LYS A 276 -19.00 12.22 2.86
C LYS A 276 -19.06 10.75 2.43
N THR A 277 -19.28 9.89 3.39
CA THR A 277 -19.45 8.45 3.16
C THR A 277 -20.80 8.03 3.70
N PHE A 278 -21.57 7.39 2.85
CA PHE A 278 -22.88 6.83 3.17
C PHE A 278 -22.78 5.31 3.03
N GLY A 279 -23.52 4.57 3.84
CA GLY A 279 -23.51 3.12 3.77
C GLY A 279 -24.83 2.53 4.24
N GLN A 280 -25.22 1.43 3.61
CA GLN A 280 -26.41 0.67 3.98
C GLN A 280 -26.13 -0.83 3.91
N SER A 281 -26.46 -1.54 4.99
CA SER A 281 -26.45 -3.00 5.01
C SER A 281 -27.65 -3.55 4.28
N LEU A 282 -27.44 -4.68 3.60
CA LEU A 282 -28.48 -5.45 2.93
C LEU A 282 -29.03 -6.50 3.88
N ALA A 283 -30.30 -6.86 3.74
CA ALA A 283 -30.91 -7.95 4.50
C ALA A 283 -30.23 -9.29 4.18
N GLU A 284 -30.03 -9.54 2.88
CA GLU A 284 -29.35 -10.73 2.38
C GLU A 284 -28.11 -10.33 1.55
N PRO A 285 -27.01 -11.10 1.60
CA PRO A 285 -25.86 -10.90 0.74
C PRO A 285 -26.23 -11.08 -0.74
N THR A 286 -25.72 -10.19 -1.60
CA THR A 286 -26.00 -10.25 -3.04
C THR A 286 -24.77 -9.96 -3.90
N CYS A 287 -24.78 -10.45 -5.14
CA CYS A 287 -23.89 -10.07 -6.23
C CYS A 287 -24.68 -9.63 -7.49
N ILE A 288 -25.93 -9.22 -7.29
CA ILE A 288 -26.85 -8.81 -8.36
C ILE A 288 -26.79 -7.28 -8.50
N ASP A 289 -26.51 -6.79 -9.72
CA ASP A 289 -26.38 -5.36 -10.02
C ASP A 289 -27.64 -4.58 -9.60
N GLY A 290 -28.84 -5.09 -9.91
CA GLY A 290 -30.11 -4.44 -9.61
C GLY A 290 -30.33 -4.18 -8.11
N ASP A 291 -29.91 -5.08 -7.23
CA ASP A 291 -30.04 -4.93 -5.79
C ASP A 291 -29.09 -3.85 -5.27
N VAL A 292 -27.84 -3.90 -5.72
CA VAL A 292 -26.80 -2.92 -5.34
C VAL A 292 -27.16 -1.53 -5.85
N ILE A 293 -27.61 -1.40 -7.11
CA ILE A 293 -28.00 -0.11 -7.71
C ILE A 293 -29.22 0.49 -7.00
N ARG A 294 -30.20 -0.34 -6.64
CA ARG A 294 -31.39 0.10 -5.88
C ARG A 294 -30.98 0.77 -4.57
N VAL A 295 -30.09 0.15 -3.80
CA VAL A 295 -29.56 0.70 -2.55
C VAL A 295 -28.68 1.91 -2.81
N LEU A 296 -27.79 1.86 -3.78
CA LEU A 296 -26.89 2.97 -4.12
C LEU A 296 -27.68 4.26 -4.39
N ARG A 297 -28.79 4.19 -5.14
CA ARG A 297 -29.66 5.33 -5.41
C ARG A 297 -30.23 6.00 -4.17
N THR A 298 -30.47 5.23 -3.10
CA THR A 298 -30.96 5.79 -1.83
C THR A 298 -29.87 6.51 -1.04
N LEU A 299 -28.60 6.25 -1.34
CA LEU A 299 -27.46 6.84 -0.66
C LEU A 299 -27.03 8.19 -1.24
N PHE A 300 -27.49 8.54 -2.46
CA PHE A 300 -27.18 9.86 -3.01
C PHE A 300 -27.87 10.96 -2.20
N PRO A 301 -27.17 12.06 -1.92
CA PRO A 301 -27.79 13.25 -1.28
C PRO A 301 -28.96 13.74 -2.14
N LYS A 302 -30.08 14.05 -1.50
CA LYS A 302 -31.26 14.64 -2.14
C LYS A 302 -31.10 16.13 -2.27
#